data_5d31cbf054102054e7105e687f91c42a
#
_entry.id   5d31cbf054102054e7105e687f91c42a
#
_cell.length_a   1.000
_cell.length_b   1.000
_cell.length_c   1.000
_cell.angle_alpha   90.00
_cell.angle_beta   90.00
_cell.angle_gamma   90.00
#
_symmetry.space_group_name_H-M   'P 1'
#
loop_
_entity.id
_entity.type
_entity.pdbx_description
1 polymer ?
#
loop_
_entity_poly.entity_id
_entity_poly.type
_entity_poly.pdbx_seq_one_letter_code
_entity_poly.pdbx_strand_id
1 'polypeptide(L)'
;MSLYTLIIVTFIIFMAINVIIGLRGRKHASTTKEFLTASGQSGIWFVIASAVGASIGSGVVIGTTQYAVKLGVAGAWYAIACGLACIVFALIMSRFVYRNKLVSFSDYFKRRYDSNFIVLLYSGIGPFACAASMGGQLVAAKAIFQAFGIDPTIGLVITAAVMLVYTMFAGLWGSYATAVFQVGVIIVGVLVVGISMFTQGGIAEIHAFYPAEKFDLFNISPELWMMFVGPMVLSVLVDQTSVQRAASAKTEATAFWGHLLSCIPLFLFGWLMVYIGMWSGAEFPDAGGNAFIVMLMNKVSPIVCAVMICAILAAIMSTASGALVAT
;
A
#
# COMPACT_ATOMS: atom_id res chain seq x y z
N MET A 1 -6.48 -23.28 -19.87
CA MET A 1 -7.38 -22.52 -18.98
C MET A 1 -7.48 -21.12 -19.56
N SER A 2 -8.69 -20.55 -19.69
CA SER A 2 -8.78 -19.18 -20.18
C SER A 2 -8.16 -18.20 -19.17
N LEU A 3 -7.69 -17.02 -19.63
CA LEU A 3 -7.14 -15.98 -18.75
C LEU A 3 -8.14 -15.63 -17.62
N TYR A 4 -9.42 -15.45 -17.98
CA TYR A 4 -10.48 -15.13 -17.02
C TYR A 4 -10.67 -16.22 -15.95
N THR A 5 -10.67 -17.50 -16.35
CA THR A 5 -10.77 -18.61 -15.40
C THR A 5 -9.59 -18.61 -14.42
N LEU A 6 -8.38 -18.35 -14.90
CA LEU A 6 -7.20 -18.29 -14.08
C LEU A 6 -7.26 -17.13 -13.08
N ILE A 7 -7.68 -15.95 -13.52
CA ILE A 7 -7.86 -14.76 -12.66
C ILE A 7 -8.88 -15.06 -11.55
N ILE A 8 -10.04 -15.63 -11.91
CA ILE A 8 -11.09 -15.93 -10.94
C ILE A 8 -10.60 -16.96 -9.90
N VAL A 9 -9.94 -18.02 -10.34
CA VAL A 9 -9.43 -19.07 -9.44
C VAL A 9 -8.38 -18.51 -8.49
N THR A 10 -7.40 -17.76 -9.02
CA THR A 10 -6.35 -17.13 -8.18
C THR A 10 -6.94 -16.11 -7.21
N PHE A 11 -7.93 -15.34 -7.64
CA PHE A 11 -8.66 -14.39 -6.79
C PHE A 11 -9.38 -15.10 -5.64
N ILE A 12 -10.12 -16.18 -5.92
CA ILE A 12 -10.82 -16.95 -4.88
C ILE A 12 -9.83 -17.52 -3.88
N ILE A 13 -8.73 -18.12 -4.34
CA ILE A 13 -7.68 -18.67 -3.47
C ILE A 13 -7.08 -17.56 -2.61
N PHE A 14 -6.73 -16.42 -3.21
CA PHE A 14 -6.19 -15.26 -2.51
C PHE A 14 -7.14 -14.77 -1.42
N MET A 15 -8.43 -14.61 -1.72
CA MET A 15 -9.45 -14.19 -0.76
C MET A 15 -9.63 -15.21 0.38
N ALA A 16 -9.69 -16.51 0.07
CA ALA A 16 -9.81 -17.57 1.07
C ALA A 16 -8.62 -17.57 2.06
N ILE A 17 -7.40 -17.39 1.55
CA ILE A 17 -6.20 -17.31 2.41
C ILE A 17 -6.28 -16.10 3.35
N ASN A 18 -6.70 -14.92 2.85
CA ASN A 18 -6.88 -13.72 3.69
C ASN A 18 -7.88 -13.94 4.82
N VAL A 19 -9.03 -14.56 4.52
CA VAL A 19 -10.04 -14.91 5.53
C VAL A 19 -9.47 -15.87 6.57
N ILE A 20 -8.77 -16.94 6.13
CA ILE A 20 -8.18 -17.93 7.05
C ILE A 20 -7.16 -17.30 7.99
N ILE A 21 -6.27 -16.45 7.45
CA ILE A 21 -5.25 -15.75 8.24
C ILE A 21 -5.94 -14.80 9.23
N GLY A 22 -6.90 -14.01 8.77
CA GLY A 22 -7.65 -13.08 9.60
C GLY A 22 -8.38 -13.76 10.73
N LEU A 23 -9.14 -14.85 10.45
CA LEU A 23 -9.89 -15.58 11.45
C LEU A 23 -8.99 -16.22 12.52
N ARG A 24 -7.77 -16.66 12.15
CA ARG A 24 -6.78 -17.14 13.13
C ARG A 24 -6.34 -16.04 14.10
N GLY A 25 -6.40 -14.78 13.68
CA GLY A 25 -6.10 -13.62 14.52
C GLY A 25 -7.09 -13.37 15.65
N ARG A 26 -8.31 -13.93 15.62
CA ARG A 26 -9.34 -13.72 16.62
C ARG A 26 -8.86 -14.00 18.06
N LYS A 27 -7.94 -14.93 18.23
CA LYS A 27 -7.36 -15.27 19.54
C LYS A 27 -6.54 -14.13 20.17
N HIS A 28 -6.13 -13.14 19.39
CA HIS A 28 -5.29 -12.01 19.79
C HIS A 28 -6.07 -10.69 19.89
N ALA A 29 -7.40 -10.74 19.86
CA ALA A 29 -8.28 -9.58 19.88
C ALA A 29 -9.43 -9.77 20.91
N SER A 30 -9.09 -10.29 22.09
CA SER A 30 -10.09 -10.62 23.13
C SER A 30 -10.54 -9.39 23.93
N THR A 31 -9.73 -8.34 23.99
CA THR A 31 -10.03 -7.07 24.65
C THR A 31 -9.92 -5.90 23.67
N THR A 32 -10.61 -4.77 23.95
CA THR A 32 -10.53 -3.55 23.16
C THR A 32 -9.08 -3.08 22.98
N LYS A 33 -8.26 -3.18 24.04
CA LYS A 33 -6.84 -2.80 23.99
C LYS A 33 -6.06 -3.72 23.05
N GLU A 34 -6.25 -5.02 23.13
CA GLU A 34 -5.61 -5.99 22.23
C GLU A 34 -6.04 -5.77 20.79
N PHE A 35 -7.33 -5.52 20.58
CA PHE A 35 -7.88 -5.21 19.26
C PHE A 35 -7.20 -3.97 18.61
N LEU A 36 -6.97 -2.91 19.39
CA LEU A 36 -6.40 -1.64 18.89
C LEU A 36 -4.88 -1.59 18.88
N THR A 37 -4.17 -2.41 19.67
CA THR A 37 -2.71 -2.32 19.84
C THR A 37 -1.96 -3.61 19.55
N ALA A 38 -2.65 -4.65 19.07
CA ALA A 38 -2.06 -5.99 18.89
C ALA A 38 -1.24 -6.45 20.13
N SER A 39 -1.72 -6.12 21.34
CA SER A 39 -1.10 -6.44 22.64
C SER A 39 0.31 -5.85 22.86
N GLY A 40 0.79 -4.95 22.02
CA GLY A 40 2.15 -4.41 22.10
C GLY A 40 3.24 -5.49 21.89
N GLN A 41 2.95 -6.53 21.12
CA GLN A 41 3.84 -7.67 20.90
C GLN A 41 4.34 -7.78 19.46
N SER A 42 4.11 -6.74 18.63
CA SER A 42 4.53 -6.76 17.24
C SER A 42 6.04 -6.76 17.10
N GLY A 43 6.57 -7.83 16.50
CA GLY A 43 7.99 -7.93 16.13
C GLY A 43 8.34 -7.02 14.95
N ILE A 44 9.64 -6.86 14.68
CA ILE A 44 10.13 -5.94 13.66
C ILE A 44 9.57 -6.25 12.27
N TRP A 45 9.48 -7.53 11.88
CA TRP A 45 8.96 -7.93 10.58
C TRP A 45 7.48 -7.61 10.40
N PHE A 46 6.69 -7.68 11.49
CA PHE A 46 5.29 -7.28 11.49
C PHE A 46 5.15 -5.77 11.28
N VAL A 47 6.00 -4.97 11.95
CA VAL A 47 6.01 -3.50 11.77
C VAL A 47 6.41 -3.14 10.35
N ILE A 48 7.50 -3.74 9.81
CA ILE A 48 7.94 -3.50 8.43
C ILE A 48 6.84 -3.88 7.44
N ALA A 49 6.33 -5.11 7.49
CA ALA A 49 5.34 -5.57 6.52
C ALA A 49 4.04 -4.75 6.60
N SER A 50 3.58 -4.40 7.80
CA SER A 50 2.38 -3.57 7.95
C SER A 50 2.60 -2.13 7.48
N ALA A 51 3.78 -1.54 7.70
CA ALA A 51 4.11 -0.21 7.20
C ALA A 51 4.24 -0.18 5.67
N VAL A 52 4.91 -1.16 5.09
CA VAL A 52 5.03 -1.34 3.63
C VAL A 52 3.66 -1.58 3.01
N GLY A 53 2.87 -2.51 3.56
CA GLY A 53 1.54 -2.84 3.04
C GLY A 53 0.56 -1.67 3.10
N ALA A 54 0.63 -0.83 4.13
CA ALA A 54 -0.22 0.35 4.20
C ALA A 54 0.24 1.49 3.28
N SER A 55 1.55 1.57 2.99
CA SER A 55 2.11 2.58 2.09
C SER A 55 1.90 2.20 0.62
N ILE A 56 1.95 0.90 0.28
CA ILE A 56 1.72 0.41 -1.09
C ILE A 56 0.21 0.18 -1.29
N GLY A 57 -0.54 1.25 -1.52
CA GLY A 57 -1.92 1.18 -1.96
C GLY A 57 -2.04 1.21 -3.49
N SER A 58 -3.28 1.20 -3.99
CA SER A 58 -3.57 1.32 -5.43
C SER A 58 -2.92 2.54 -6.08
N GLY A 59 -2.91 3.68 -5.36
CA GLY A 59 -2.28 4.91 -5.82
C GLY A 59 -0.79 4.72 -6.08
N VAL A 60 -0.06 4.03 -5.20
CA VAL A 60 1.38 3.80 -5.37
C VAL A 60 1.64 2.78 -6.49
N VAL A 61 0.86 1.70 -6.60
CA VAL A 61 1.03 0.71 -7.67
C VAL A 61 0.69 1.31 -9.03
N ILE A 62 -0.55 1.77 -9.20
CA ILE A 62 -1.05 2.27 -10.49
C ILE A 62 -0.52 3.68 -10.76
N GLY A 63 -0.49 4.55 -9.76
CA GLY A 63 -0.03 5.92 -9.91
C GLY A 63 1.45 6.00 -10.31
N THR A 64 2.33 5.19 -9.71
CA THR A 64 3.75 5.16 -10.10
C THR A 64 3.92 4.75 -11.55
N THR A 65 3.19 3.74 -12.04
CA THR A 65 3.25 3.34 -13.46
C THR A 65 2.70 4.41 -14.39
N GLN A 66 1.61 5.08 -14.03
CA GLN A 66 1.04 6.18 -14.81
C GLN A 66 1.99 7.39 -14.91
N TYR A 67 2.64 7.74 -13.79
CA TYR A 67 3.64 8.82 -13.79
C TYR A 67 4.91 8.41 -14.55
N ALA A 68 5.31 7.15 -14.48
CA ALA A 68 6.46 6.64 -15.24
C ALA A 68 6.25 6.75 -16.76
N VAL A 69 5.04 6.46 -17.25
CA VAL A 69 4.69 6.66 -18.68
C VAL A 69 4.91 8.11 -19.12
N LYS A 70 4.58 9.09 -18.27
CA LYS A 70 4.65 10.52 -18.60
C LYS A 70 6.01 11.14 -18.29
N LEU A 71 6.57 10.83 -17.13
CA LEU A 71 7.75 11.50 -16.57
C LEU A 71 9.02 10.66 -16.69
N GLY A 72 8.92 9.40 -17.11
CA GLY A 72 10.04 8.47 -17.07
C GLY A 72 10.42 8.12 -15.62
N VAL A 73 11.72 8.05 -15.37
CA VAL A 73 12.29 7.69 -14.05
C VAL A 73 11.87 8.66 -12.96
N ALA A 74 11.61 9.93 -13.26
CA ALA A 74 11.13 10.91 -12.30
C ALA A 74 9.75 10.54 -11.69
N GLY A 75 8.97 9.67 -12.33
CA GLY A 75 7.75 9.09 -11.76
C GLY A 75 7.99 8.27 -10.48
N ALA A 76 9.23 7.84 -10.21
CA ALA A 76 9.62 7.16 -8.98
C ALA A 76 9.39 8.00 -7.72
N TRP A 77 9.42 9.33 -7.84
CA TRP A 77 9.21 10.21 -6.69
C TRP A 77 7.89 9.95 -5.97
N TYR A 78 6.87 9.48 -6.67
CA TYR A 78 5.60 9.14 -6.04
C TYR A 78 5.72 7.98 -5.03
N ALA A 79 6.46 6.93 -5.36
CA ALA A 79 6.74 5.82 -4.45
C ALA A 79 7.86 6.14 -3.45
N ILE A 80 8.89 6.89 -3.88
CA ILE A 80 9.99 7.35 -3.02
C ILE A 80 9.45 8.20 -1.87
N ALA A 81 8.45 9.04 -2.10
CA ALA A 81 7.81 9.85 -1.07
C ALA A 81 7.27 9.01 0.09
N CYS A 82 6.72 7.83 -0.18
CA CYS A 82 6.26 6.89 0.86
C CYS A 82 7.43 6.38 1.72
N GLY A 83 8.56 6.06 1.10
CA GLY A 83 9.78 5.65 1.82
C GLY A 83 10.35 6.78 2.67
N LEU A 84 10.39 8.02 2.13
CA LEU A 84 10.79 9.21 2.88
C LEU A 84 9.86 9.47 4.07
N ALA A 85 8.55 9.31 3.90
CA ALA A 85 7.58 9.42 4.98
C ALA A 85 7.88 8.42 6.12
N CYS A 86 8.22 7.17 5.80
CA CYS A 86 8.62 6.17 6.81
C CYS A 86 9.89 6.60 7.56
N ILE A 87 10.90 7.16 6.86
CA ILE A 87 12.12 7.68 7.48
C ILE A 87 11.78 8.83 8.44
N VAL A 88 11.00 9.81 7.98
CA VAL A 88 10.62 10.98 8.78
C VAL A 88 9.83 10.56 10.02
N PHE A 89 8.87 9.64 9.86
CA PHE A 89 8.12 9.10 11.01
C PHE A 89 9.05 8.36 11.99
N ALA A 90 9.98 7.55 11.50
CA ALA A 90 10.93 6.83 12.34
C ALA A 90 11.77 7.80 13.20
N LEU A 91 12.30 8.85 12.57
CA LEU A 91 13.20 9.80 13.22
C LEU A 91 12.48 10.71 14.23
N ILE A 92 11.26 11.16 13.89
CA ILE A 92 10.55 12.18 14.67
C ILE A 92 9.54 11.54 15.63
N MET A 93 8.71 10.61 15.15
CA MET A 93 7.49 10.21 15.85
C MET A 93 7.55 8.84 16.51
N SER A 94 8.26 7.86 15.96
CA SER A 94 8.15 6.46 16.39
C SER A 94 8.53 6.26 17.86
N ARG A 95 9.65 6.84 18.30
CA ARG A 95 10.11 6.79 19.69
C ARG A 95 9.21 7.60 20.62
N PHE A 96 8.74 8.75 20.15
CA PHE A 96 7.82 9.60 20.89
C PHE A 96 6.52 8.87 21.20
N VAL A 97 5.90 8.25 20.19
CA VAL A 97 4.67 7.46 20.32
C VAL A 97 4.88 6.31 21.31
N TYR A 98 5.96 5.54 21.15
CA TYR A 98 6.25 4.38 21.98
C TYR A 98 6.47 4.77 23.45
N ARG A 99 7.31 5.77 23.73
CA ARG A 99 7.64 6.22 25.10
C ARG A 99 6.44 6.79 25.83
N ASN A 100 5.58 7.53 25.12
CA ASN A 100 4.39 8.12 25.70
C ASN A 100 3.19 7.16 25.75
N LYS A 101 3.35 5.90 25.27
CA LYS A 101 2.30 4.87 25.24
C LYS A 101 1.01 5.40 24.59
N LEU A 102 1.16 6.13 23.50
CA LEU A 102 0.03 6.70 22.76
C LEU A 102 -0.65 5.58 21.98
N VAL A 103 -1.95 5.46 22.11
CA VAL A 103 -2.80 4.61 21.26
C VAL A 103 -3.32 5.42 20.08
N SER A 104 -3.56 6.72 20.32
CA SER A 104 -3.99 7.68 19.32
C SER A 104 -3.40 9.07 19.59
N PHE A 105 -3.41 9.95 18.60
CA PHE A 105 -3.09 11.36 18.83
C PHE A 105 -4.15 12.09 19.66
N SER A 106 -5.38 11.58 19.69
CA SER A 106 -6.42 12.11 20.60
C SER A 106 -5.96 12.06 22.05
N ASP A 107 -5.28 10.94 22.47
CA ASP A 107 -4.72 10.81 23.82
C ASP A 107 -3.64 11.85 24.11
N TYR A 108 -2.78 12.14 23.13
CA TYR A 108 -1.76 13.17 23.26
C TYR A 108 -2.37 14.56 23.41
N PHE A 109 -3.33 14.92 22.56
CA PHE A 109 -4.00 16.21 22.61
C PHE A 109 -4.75 16.41 23.92
N LYS A 110 -5.42 15.35 24.43
CA LYS A 110 -6.06 15.40 25.73
C LYS A 110 -5.07 15.73 26.86
N ARG A 111 -3.94 15.02 26.90
CA ARG A 111 -2.89 15.21 27.92
C ARG A 111 -2.21 16.58 27.82
N ARG A 112 -2.03 17.12 26.59
CA ARG A 112 -1.26 18.35 26.36
C ARG A 112 -2.08 19.62 26.53
N TYR A 113 -3.33 19.61 26.06
CA TYR A 113 -4.17 20.79 25.99
C TYR A 113 -5.36 20.76 26.94
N ASP A 114 -5.67 19.62 27.52
CA ASP A 114 -6.88 19.35 28.34
C ASP A 114 -8.17 19.95 27.74
N SER A 115 -8.24 19.96 26.42
CA SER A 115 -9.34 20.54 25.64
C SER A 115 -10.15 19.47 24.95
N ASN A 116 -11.41 19.33 25.33
CA ASN A 116 -12.32 18.42 24.67
C ASN A 116 -12.62 18.83 23.22
N PHE A 117 -12.55 20.12 22.90
CA PHE A 117 -12.74 20.60 21.53
C PHE A 117 -11.66 20.10 20.58
N ILE A 118 -10.38 20.18 20.97
CA ILE A 118 -9.26 19.70 20.15
C ILE A 118 -9.34 18.19 19.96
N VAL A 119 -9.68 17.45 21.02
CA VAL A 119 -9.87 16.00 20.95
C VAL A 119 -11.01 15.64 19.99
N LEU A 120 -12.16 16.31 20.10
CA LEU A 120 -13.30 16.08 19.22
C LEU A 120 -12.97 16.41 17.75
N LEU A 121 -12.28 17.52 17.52
CA LEU A 121 -11.87 17.94 16.17
C LEU A 121 -10.96 16.88 15.52
N TYR A 122 -9.93 16.43 16.23
CA TYR A 122 -9.04 15.39 15.71
C TYR A 122 -9.77 14.06 15.53
N SER A 123 -10.58 13.66 16.50
CA SER A 123 -11.36 12.40 16.43
C SER A 123 -12.42 12.42 15.32
N GLY A 124 -12.84 13.59 14.85
CA GLY A 124 -13.73 13.73 13.70
C GLY A 124 -12.98 13.70 12.37
N ILE A 125 -11.86 14.42 12.26
CA ILE A 125 -11.07 14.50 11.01
C ILE A 125 -10.41 13.17 10.68
N GLY A 126 -9.85 12.46 11.68
CA GLY A 126 -9.13 11.21 11.47
C GLY A 126 -9.98 10.13 10.77
N PRO A 127 -11.12 9.73 11.32
CA PRO A 127 -12.03 8.76 10.68
C PRO A 127 -12.51 9.21 9.29
N PHE A 128 -12.78 10.49 9.08
CA PHE A 128 -13.15 10.99 7.76
C PHE A 128 -12.01 10.80 6.74
N ALA A 129 -10.78 11.13 7.10
CA ALA A 129 -9.60 10.92 6.25
C ALA A 129 -9.38 9.43 5.94
N CYS A 130 -9.53 8.55 6.94
CA CYS A 130 -9.46 7.09 6.77
C CYS A 130 -10.56 6.57 5.84
N ALA A 131 -11.80 7.02 6.02
CA ALA A 131 -12.93 6.65 5.16
C ALA A 131 -12.72 7.12 3.71
N ALA A 132 -12.19 8.32 3.50
CA ALA A 132 -11.85 8.83 2.17
C ALA A 132 -10.74 7.99 1.52
N SER A 133 -9.70 7.61 2.28
CA SER A 133 -8.65 6.70 1.81
C SER A 133 -9.21 5.34 1.41
N MET A 134 -10.07 4.74 2.23
CA MET A 134 -10.76 3.47 1.90
C MET A 134 -11.58 3.61 0.62
N GLY A 135 -12.37 4.69 0.49
CA GLY A 135 -13.16 4.97 -0.70
C GLY A 135 -12.31 5.00 -1.97
N GLY A 136 -11.15 5.67 -1.91
CA GLY A 136 -10.19 5.68 -3.01
C GLY A 136 -9.67 4.28 -3.40
N GLN A 137 -9.37 3.43 -2.42
CA GLN A 137 -8.96 2.05 -2.66
C GLN A 137 -10.08 1.21 -3.31
N LEU A 138 -11.32 1.38 -2.86
CA LEU A 138 -12.48 0.67 -3.42
C LEU A 138 -12.79 1.11 -4.86
N VAL A 139 -12.66 2.41 -5.16
CA VAL A 139 -12.81 2.92 -6.54
C VAL A 139 -11.75 2.32 -7.46
N ALA A 140 -10.50 2.21 -7.00
CA ALA A 140 -9.43 1.56 -7.76
C ALA A 140 -9.72 0.05 -7.97
N ALA A 141 -10.22 -0.65 -6.96
CA ALA A 141 -10.65 -2.05 -7.09
C ALA A 141 -11.73 -2.21 -8.17
N LYS A 142 -12.75 -1.32 -8.16
CA LYS A 142 -13.80 -1.31 -9.18
C LYS A 142 -13.25 -1.17 -10.59
N ALA A 143 -12.32 -0.24 -10.80
CA ALA A 143 -11.70 -0.01 -12.12
C ALA A 143 -10.91 -1.24 -12.59
N ILE A 144 -10.22 -1.94 -11.68
CA ILE A 144 -9.49 -3.17 -11.99
C ILE A 144 -10.44 -4.28 -12.40
N PHE A 145 -11.50 -4.56 -11.64
CA PHE A 145 -12.47 -5.58 -12.00
C PHE A 145 -13.11 -5.31 -13.37
N GLN A 146 -13.46 -4.05 -13.64
CA GLN A 146 -13.99 -3.62 -14.93
C GLN A 146 -13.01 -3.89 -16.08
N ALA A 147 -11.73 -3.56 -15.89
CA ALA A 147 -10.69 -3.78 -16.89
C ALA A 147 -10.51 -5.27 -17.24
N PHE A 148 -10.74 -6.16 -16.28
CA PHE A 148 -10.63 -7.61 -16.48
C PHE A 148 -11.96 -8.31 -16.79
N GLY A 149 -13.01 -7.57 -17.14
CA GLY A 149 -14.30 -8.13 -17.55
C GLY A 149 -15.06 -8.85 -16.42
N ILE A 150 -14.68 -8.61 -15.16
CA ILE A 150 -15.42 -9.05 -13.98
C ILE A 150 -16.42 -7.95 -13.65
N ASP A 151 -17.66 -8.33 -13.28
CA ASP A 151 -18.62 -7.31 -12.84
C ASP A 151 -18.01 -6.46 -11.72
N PRO A 152 -17.84 -5.16 -11.95
CA PRO A 152 -17.09 -4.30 -11.03
C PRO A 152 -17.78 -4.14 -9.67
N THR A 153 -19.10 -4.29 -9.62
CA THR A 153 -19.88 -4.20 -8.37
C THR A 153 -19.73 -5.47 -7.55
N ILE A 154 -19.81 -6.63 -8.19
CA ILE A 154 -19.59 -7.93 -7.53
C ILE A 154 -18.19 -8.02 -6.98
N GLY A 155 -17.16 -7.69 -7.78
CA GLY A 155 -15.77 -7.71 -7.34
C GLY A 155 -15.50 -6.78 -6.16
N LEU A 156 -16.06 -5.56 -6.20
CA LEU A 156 -15.97 -4.59 -5.11
C LEU A 156 -16.62 -5.10 -3.82
N VAL A 157 -17.85 -5.63 -3.92
CA VAL A 157 -18.60 -6.14 -2.76
C VAL A 157 -17.86 -7.31 -2.11
N ILE A 158 -17.33 -8.26 -2.89
CA ILE A 158 -16.56 -9.38 -2.38
C ILE A 158 -15.30 -8.88 -1.67
N THR A 159 -14.54 -7.95 -2.29
CA THR A 159 -13.32 -7.40 -1.72
C THR A 159 -13.61 -6.67 -0.40
N ALA A 160 -14.64 -5.83 -0.37
CA ALA A 160 -15.04 -5.11 0.83
C ALA A 160 -15.53 -6.07 1.92
N ALA A 161 -16.35 -7.06 1.59
CA ALA A 161 -16.86 -8.05 2.55
C ALA A 161 -15.73 -8.87 3.18
N VAL A 162 -14.80 -9.38 2.38
CA VAL A 162 -13.63 -10.15 2.88
C VAL A 162 -12.77 -9.28 3.79
N MET A 163 -12.49 -8.04 3.38
CA MET A 163 -11.72 -7.10 4.18
C MET A 163 -12.40 -6.81 5.53
N LEU A 164 -13.70 -6.53 5.53
CA LEU A 164 -14.49 -6.29 6.74
C LEU A 164 -14.44 -7.52 7.67
N VAL A 165 -14.66 -8.72 7.13
CA VAL A 165 -14.68 -9.96 7.91
C VAL A 165 -13.38 -10.15 8.67
N TYR A 166 -12.23 -10.17 7.99
CA TYR A 166 -10.98 -10.43 8.70
C TYR A 166 -10.56 -9.28 9.64
N THR A 167 -10.89 -8.03 9.31
CA THR A 167 -10.56 -6.88 10.14
C THR A 167 -11.43 -6.84 11.40
N MET A 168 -12.74 -7.07 11.28
CA MET A 168 -13.67 -7.06 12.43
C MET A 168 -13.39 -8.17 13.42
N PHE A 169 -13.00 -9.36 12.97
CA PHE A 169 -12.76 -10.49 13.87
C PHE A 169 -11.39 -10.49 14.54
N ALA A 170 -10.40 -9.87 13.95
CA ALA A 170 -9.01 -9.97 14.40
C ALA A 170 -8.32 -8.64 14.71
N GLY A 171 -8.98 -7.52 14.47
CA GLY A 171 -8.47 -6.18 14.77
C GLY A 171 -7.10 -5.90 14.15
N LEU A 172 -6.26 -5.16 14.86
CA LEU A 172 -4.94 -4.75 14.40
C LEU A 172 -4.01 -5.95 14.15
N TRP A 173 -4.08 -6.99 14.98
CA TRP A 173 -3.26 -8.20 14.78
C TRP A 173 -3.60 -8.90 13.46
N GLY A 174 -4.89 -9.06 13.17
CA GLY A 174 -5.34 -9.67 11.93
C GLY A 174 -5.00 -8.85 10.70
N SER A 175 -5.14 -7.53 10.79
CA SER A 175 -4.70 -6.61 9.73
C SER A 175 -3.20 -6.74 9.45
N TYR A 176 -2.36 -6.89 10.49
CA TYR A 176 -0.92 -7.07 10.31
C TYR A 176 -0.56 -8.46 9.76
N ALA A 177 -1.20 -9.52 10.24
CA ALA A 177 -0.95 -10.87 9.77
C ALA A 177 -1.34 -11.03 8.29
N THR A 178 -2.48 -10.44 7.87
CA THR A 178 -2.86 -10.39 6.46
C THR A 178 -1.92 -9.49 5.66
N ALA A 179 -1.46 -8.36 6.22
CA ALA A 179 -0.50 -7.48 5.54
C ALA A 179 0.84 -8.19 5.23
N VAL A 180 1.35 -9.05 6.12
CA VAL A 180 2.55 -9.87 5.84
C VAL A 180 2.35 -10.74 4.60
N PHE A 181 1.22 -11.44 4.52
CA PHE A 181 0.88 -12.26 3.35
C PHE A 181 0.69 -11.39 2.10
N GLN A 182 -0.06 -10.29 2.22
CA GLN A 182 -0.36 -9.37 1.11
C GLN A 182 0.90 -8.71 0.56
N VAL A 183 1.83 -8.28 1.42
CA VAL A 183 3.13 -7.74 0.99
C VAL A 183 3.96 -8.81 0.28
N GLY A 184 3.93 -10.06 0.75
CA GLY A 184 4.54 -11.18 0.04
C GLY A 184 3.96 -11.35 -1.37
N VAL A 185 2.64 -11.30 -1.53
CA VAL A 185 1.97 -11.37 -2.85
C VAL A 185 2.33 -10.17 -3.72
N ILE A 186 2.40 -8.95 -3.16
CA ILE A 186 2.83 -7.74 -3.89
C ILE A 186 4.25 -7.90 -4.42
N ILE A 187 5.18 -8.33 -3.57
CA ILE A 187 6.58 -8.53 -3.97
C ILE A 187 6.68 -9.57 -5.08
N VAL A 188 6.01 -10.72 -4.94
CA VAL A 188 6.01 -11.76 -5.96
C VAL A 188 5.42 -11.25 -7.27
N GLY A 189 4.27 -10.56 -7.23
CA GLY A 189 3.62 -10.01 -8.41
C GLY A 189 4.52 -9.05 -9.19
N VAL A 190 5.13 -8.11 -8.49
CA VAL A 190 6.01 -7.11 -9.11
C VAL A 190 7.30 -7.74 -9.64
N LEU A 191 7.88 -8.69 -8.90
CA LEU A 191 9.07 -9.42 -9.36
C LEU A 191 8.79 -10.25 -10.61
N VAL A 192 7.67 -10.96 -10.67
CA VAL A 192 7.33 -11.78 -11.84
C VAL A 192 7.08 -10.92 -13.08
N VAL A 193 6.43 -9.77 -12.94
CA VAL A 193 6.29 -8.81 -14.06
C VAL A 193 7.65 -8.21 -14.44
N GLY A 194 8.49 -7.86 -13.45
CA GLY A 194 9.85 -7.37 -13.69
C GLY A 194 10.71 -8.41 -14.44
N ILE A 195 10.68 -9.67 -14.02
CA ILE A 195 11.37 -10.76 -14.73
C ILE A 195 10.83 -10.89 -16.17
N SER A 196 9.51 -10.81 -16.35
CA SER A 196 8.90 -10.83 -17.67
C SER A 196 9.39 -9.67 -18.56
N MET A 197 9.53 -8.48 -18.02
CA MET A 197 10.12 -7.31 -18.70
C MET A 197 11.56 -7.60 -19.15
N PHE A 198 12.40 -8.08 -18.24
CA PHE A 198 13.81 -8.39 -18.55
C PHE A 198 13.94 -9.49 -19.62
N THR A 199 13.18 -10.56 -19.51
CA THR A 199 13.25 -11.72 -20.44
C THR A 199 12.68 -11.39 -21.82
N GLN A 200 11.80 -10.41 -21.94
CA GLN A 200 11.21 -9.99 -23.22
C GLN A 200 11.92 -8.79 -23.86
N GLY A 201 13.08 -8.37 -23.32
CA GLY A 201 13.85 -7.27 -23.88
C GLY A 201 13.29 -5.86 -23.55
N GLY A 202 12.40 -5.75 -22.57
CA GLY A 202 11.73 -4.50 -22.24
C GLY A 202 12.66 -3.34 -21.88
N ILE A 203 13.87 -3.62 -21.37
CA ILE A 203 14.88 -2.57 -21.12
C ILE A 203 15.34 -1.94 -22.43
N ALA A 204 15.58 -2.75 -23.47
CA ALA A 204 15.96 -2.22 -24.79
C ALA A 204 14.82 -1.39 -25.42
N GLU A 205 13.56 -1.85 -25.25
CA GLU A 205 12.36 -1.15 -25.73
C GLU A 205 12.20 0.21 -25.02
N ILE A 206 12.42 0.27 -23.70
CA ILE A 206 12.38 1.51 -22.92
C ILE A 206 13.43 2.50 -23.46
N HIS A 207 14.68 2.06 -23.67
CA HIS A 207 15.74 2.93 -24.16
C HIS A 207 15.55 3.36 -25.61
N ALA A 208 14.87 2.56 -26.43
CA ALA A 208 14.54 2.92 -27.80
C ALA A 208 13.40 3.94 -27.87
N PHE A 209 12.46 3.90 -26.95
CA PHE A 209 11.25 4.73 -26.96
C PHE A 209 11.44 6.08 -26.23
N TYR A 210 12.08 6.07 -25.05
CA TYR A 210 12.21 7.28 -24.24
C TYR A 210 13.51 8.02 -24.50
N PRO A 211 13.47 9.37 -24.65
CA PRO A 211 14.65 10.20 -24.76
C PRO A 211 15.47 10.18 -23.45
N ALA A 212 16.78 10.45 -23.56
CA ALA A 212 17.73 10.37 -22.45
C ALA A 212 17.32 11.19 -21.21
N GLU A 213 16.66 12.32 -21.39
CA GLU A 213 16.15 13.17 -20.32
C GLU A 213 15.12 12.50 -19.43
N LYS A 214 14.40 11.47 -19.93
CA LYS A 214 13.43 10.68 -19.15
C LYS A 214 14.07 9.70 -18.17
N PHE A 215 15.38 9.52 -18.24
CA PHE A 215 16.15 8.70 -17.29
C PHE A 215 16.75 9.51 -16.13
N ASP A 216 16.55 10.83 -16.13
CA ASP A 216 16.94 11.68 -15.01
C ASP A 216 15.83 11.72 -13.94
N LEU A 217 16.17 11.27 -12.72
CA LEU A 217 15.26 11.27 -11.56
C LEU A 217 14.83 12.69 -11.18
N PHE A 218 15.66 13.70 -11.43
CA PHE A 218 15.40 15.09 -11.08
C PHE A 218 14.76 15.91 -12.21
N ASN A 219 14.48 15.29 -13.35
CA ASN A 219 13.71 15.92 -14.43
C ASN A 219 12.21 15.99 -14.11
N ILE A 220 11.88 16.77 -13.08
CA ILE A 220 10.53 16.99 -12.57
C ILE A 220 10.40 18.45 -12.13
N SER A 221 9.24 19.06 -12.36
CA SER A 221 9.02 20.42 -11.89
C SER A 221 8.97 20.47 -10.34
N PRO A 222 9.47 21.55 -9.71
CA PRO A 222 9.44 21.69 -8.25
C PRO A 222 8.03 21.58 -7.67
N GLU A 223 7.01 22.06 -8.37
CA GLU A 223 5.61 22.02 -7.95
C GLU A 223 5.11 20.57 -7.90
N LEU A 224 5.41 19.78 -8.92
CA LEU A 224 4.99 18.39 -9.01
C LEU A 224 5.77 17.53 -8.00
N TRP A 225 7.06 17.80 -7.82
CA TRP A 225 7.87 17.15 -6.77
C TRP A 225 7.30 17.43 -5.38
N MET A 226 6.98 18.71 -5.09
CA MET A 226 6.37 19.09 -3.83
C MET A 226 4.98 18.44 -3.64
N MET A 227 4.19 18.31 -4.71
CA MET A 227 2.91 17.63 -4.69
C MET A 227 3.03 16.14 -4.32
N PHE A 228 4.12 15.46 -4.71
CA PHE A 228 4.35 14.07 -4.34
C PHE A 228 4.91 13.94 -2.92
N VAL A 229 5.93 14.70 -2.59
CA VAL A 229 6.70 14.52 -1.35
C VAL A 229 6.04 15.24 -0.16
N GLY A 230 5.56 16.47 -0.36
CA GLY A 230 5.03 17.30 0.71
C GLY A 230 3.89 16.65 1.49
N PRO A 231 2.77 16.29 0.85
CA PRO A 231 1.65 15.66 1.54
C PRO A 231 2.02 14.33 2.21
N MET A 232 2.82 13.48 1.56
CA MET A 232 3.22 12.17 2.12
C MET A 232 4.07 12.33 3.38
N VAL A 233 5.06 13.23 3.36
CA VAL A 233 5.98 13.45 4.49
C VAL A 233 5.29 14.18 5.64
N LEU A 234 4.41 15.13 5.35
CA LEU A 234 3.71 15.87 6.40
C LEU A 234 2.58 15.06 7.03
N SER A 235 1.78 14.37 6.22
CA SER A 235 0.65 13.60 6.73
C SER A 235 1.06 12.44 7.63
N VAL A 236 2.21 11.78 7.35
CA VAL A 236 2.66 10.64 8.15
C VAL A 236 2.91 10.99 9.61
N LEU A 237 3.28 12.25 9.91
CA LEU A 237 3.53 12.71 11.28
C LEU A 237 2.28 12.65 12.17
N VAL A 238 1.10 12.73 11.57
CA VAL A 238 -0.20 12.68 12.27
C VAL A 238 -1.06 11.49 11.83
N ASP A 239 -0.51 10.59 11.02
CA ASP A 239 -1.22 9.42 10.52
C ASP A 239 -1.48 8.41 11.63
N GLN A 240 -2.75 8.16 11.91
CA GLN A 240 -3.19 7.25 12.96
C GLN A 240 -2.69 5.81 12.72
N THR A 241 -2.60 5.39 11.47
CA THR A 241 -2.14 4.02 11.14
C THR A 241 -0.67 3.82 11.51
N SER A 242 0.17 4.83 11.30
CA SER A 242 1.60 4.83 11.68
C SER A 242 1.77 4.89 13.21
N VAL A 243 0.94 5.67 13.89
CA VAL A 243 0.91 5.71 15.38
C VAL A 243 0.56 4.34 15.96
N GLN A 244 -0.48 3.67 15.46
CA GLN A 244 -0.85 2.33 15.92
C GLN A 244 0.27 1.31 15.72
N ARG A 245 1.02 1.36 14.61
CA ARG A 245 2.17 0.48 14.37
C ARG A 245 3.29 0.73 15.37
N ALA A 246 3.64 1.99 15.64
CA ALA A 246 4.64 2.32 16.65
C ALA A 246 4.19 1.91 18.05
N ALA A 247 2.92 2.10 18.39
CA ALA A 247 2.33 1.70 19.67
C ALA A 247 2.26 0.18 19.86
N SER A 248 2.07 -0.58 18.78
CA SER A 248 1.99 -2.05 18.80
C SER A 248 3.36 -2.74 18.91
N ALA A 249 4.45 -2.01 18.69
CA ALA A 249 5.80 -2.57 18.68
C ALA A 249 6.21 -3.14 20.04
N LYS A 250 6.93 -4.28 20.04
CA LYS A 250 7.40 -4.94 21.26
C LYS A 250 8.42 -4.11 22.03
N THR A 251 9.26 -3.34 21.35
CA THR A 251 10.29 -2.50 21.93
C THR A 251 10.39 -1.15 21.22
N GLU A 252 10.99 -0.15 21.87
CA GLU A 252 11.28 1.14 21.24
C GLU A 252 12.14 0.98 19.98
N ALA A 253 13.15 0.10 20.04
CA ALA A 253 13.99 -0.22 18.90
C ALA A 253 13.18 -0.83 17.75
N THR A 254 12.21 -1.70 18.05
CA THR A 254 11.31 -2.27 17.05
C THR A 254 10.45 -1.19 16.40
N ALA A 255 9.92 -0.23 17.18
CA ALA A 255 9.14 0.88 16.63
C ALA A 255 10.00 1.75 15.69
N PHE A 256 11.22 2.08 16.08
CA PHE A 256 12.14 2.89 15.30
C PHE A 256 12.63 2.17 14.03
N TRP A 257 13.30 1.03 14.21
CA TRP A 257 13.90 0.31 13.10
C TRP A 257 12.87 -0.30 12.16
N GLY A 258 11.69 -0.69 12.68
CA GLY A 258 10.59 -1.18 11.86
C GLY A 258 10.14 -0.16 10.84
N HIS A 259 9.91 1.10 11.26
CA HIS A 259 9.55 2.17 10.32
C HIS A 259 10.73 2.59 9.44
N LEU A 260 11.93 2.72 10.00
CA LEU A 260 13.11 3.13 9.23
C LEU A 260 13.43 2.14 8.11
N LEU A 261 13.49 0.85 8.42
CA LEU A 261 13.82 -0.19 7.43
C LEU A 261 12.71 -0.42 6.40
N SER A 262 11.48 0.04 6.67
CA SER A 262 10.38 -0.02 5.69
C SER A 262 10.66 0.82 4.43
N CYS A 263 11.56 1.82 4.49
CA CYS A 263 11.92 2.60 3.31
C CYS A 263 12.64 1.75 2.24
N ILE A 264 13.39 0.71 2.62
CA ILE A 264 14.15 -0.11 1.69
C ILE A 264 13.24 -0.83 0.68
N PRO A 265 12.27 -1.67 1.12
CA PRO A 265 11.36 -2.32 0.18
C PRO A 265 10.50 -1.30 -0.59
N LEU A 266 10.17 -0.14 -0.01
CA LEU A 266 9.41 0.91 -0.72
C LEU A 266 10.22 1.54 -1.85
N PHE A 267 11.51 1.81 -1.64
CA PHE A 267 12.39 2.33 -2.68
C PHE A 267 12.61 1.30 -3.79
N LEU A 268 12.90 0.05 -3.43
CA LEU A 268 13.07 -1.03 -4.42
C LEU A 268 11.80 -1.27 -5.24
N PHE A 269 10.66 -1.25 -4.56
CA PHE A 269 9.35 -1.35 -5.22
C PHE A 269 9.14 -0.19 -6.20
N GLY A 270 9.40 1.05 -5.77
CA GLY A 270 9.23 2.25 -6.58
C GLY A 270 10.08 2.19 -7.86
N TRP A 271 11.34 1.81 -7.74
CA TRP A 271 12.24 1.65 -8.88
C TRP A 271 11.74 0.59 -9.87
N LEU A 272 11.35 -0.59 -9.38
CA LEU A 272 10.88 -1.65 -10.26
C LEU A 272 9.56 -1.27 -10.95
N MET A 273 8.63 -0.64 -10.21
CA MET A 273 7.35 -0.18 -10.78
C MET A 273 7.52 0.92 -11.82
N VAL A 274 8.51 1.79 -11.68
CA VAL A 274 8.81 2.82 -12.69
C VAL A 274 9.27 2.18 -14.00
N TYR A 275 10.21 1.24 -13.95
CA TYR A 275 10.65 0.55 -15.16
C TYR A 275 9.54 -0.27 -15.81
N ILE A 276 8.71 -0.95 -15.01
CA ILE A 276 7.49 -1.63 -15.51
C ILE A 276 6.54 -0.63 -16.16
N GLY A 277 6.36 0.55 -15.56
CA GLY A 277 5.53 1.62 -16.10
C GLY A 277 6.07 2.17 -17.43
N MET A 278 7.38 2.44 -17.51
CA MET A 278 8.03 2.87 -18.75
C MET A 278 7.91 1.80 -19.84
N TRP A 279 8.14 0.52 -19.49
CA TRP A 279 7.94 -0.57 -20.45
C TRP A 279 6.52 -0.61 -20.97
N SER A 280 5.53 -0.48 -20.10
CA SER A 280 4.12 -0.45 -20.51
C SER A 280 3.79 0.72 -21.44
N GLY A 281 4.40 1.88 -21.19
CA GLY A 281 4.25 3.07 -22.06
C GLY A 281 4.93 2.93 -23.42
N ALA A 282 6.08 2.26 -23.48
CA ALA A 282 6.79 1.98 -24.73
C ALA A 282 6.00 0.98 -25.60
N GLU A 283 5.41 -0.05 -24.99
CA GLU A 283 4.62 -1.07 -25.70
C GLU A 283 3.24 -0.58 -26.13
N PHE A 284 2.60 0.25 -25.32
CA PHE A 284 1.23 0.72 -25.53
C PHE A 284 1.11 2.24 -25.37
N PRO A 285 1.78 3.03 -26.24
CA PRO A 285 1.82 4.49 -26.09
C PRO A 285 0.43 5.14 -26.19
N ASP A 286 -0.45 4.61 -27.00
CA ASP A 286 -1.81 5.12 -27.18
C ASP A 286 -2.72 4.87 -25.97
N ALA A 287 -2.37 3.93 -25.08
CA ALA A 287 -3.14 3.63 -23.90
C ALA A 287 -2.93 4.65 -22.75
N GLY A 288 -1.93 5.52 -22.85
CA GLY A 288 -1.64 6.58 -21.89
C GLY A 288 -1.57 6.06 -20.44
N GLY A 289 -2.36 6.61 -19.52
CA GLY A 289 -2.40 6.19 -18.12
C GLY A 289 -2.87 4.74 -17.88
N ASN A 290 -3.49 4.10 -18.85
CA ASN A 290 -3.96 2.70 -18.76
C ASN A 290 -2.95 1.70 -19.32
N ALA A 291 -1.79 2.16 -19.83
CA ALA A 291 -0.79 1.33 -20.49
C ALA A 291 -0.39 0.10 -19.65
N PHE A 292 -0.21 0.26 -18.35
CA PHE A 292 0.13 -0.84 -17.45
C PHE A 292 -0.94 -1.95 -17.42
N ILE A 293 -2.20 -1.60 -17.34
CA ILE A 293 -3.30 -2.59 -17.35
C ILE A 293 -3.41 -3.27 -18.72
N VAL A 294 -3.29 -2.50 -19.80
CA VAL A 294 -3.31 -3.02 -21.18
C VAL A 294 -2.14 -3.98 -21.40
N MET A 295 -0.94 -3.64 -20.91
CA MET A 295 0.23 -4.52 -20.98
C MET A 295 0.02 -5.84 -20.23
N LEU A 296 -0.57 -5.79 -19.02
CA LEU A 296 -0.89 -7.00 -18.24
C LEU A 296 -1.86 -7.92 -18.98
N MET A 297 -2.77 -7.38 -19.78
CA MET A 297 -3.74 -8.18 -20.51
C MET A 297 -3.17 -8.78 -21.82
N ASN A 298 -2.23 -8.10 -22.47
CA ASN A 298 -1.85 -8.42 -23.85
C ASN A 298 -0.39 -8.88 -24.01
N LYS A 299 0.53 -8.47 -23.11
CA LYS A 299 1.97 -8.73 -23.30
C LYS A 299 2.50 -9.82 -22.37
N VAL A 300 2.04 -9.89 -21.12
CA VAL A 300 2.56 -10.87 -20.18
C VAL A 300 1.78 -12.18 -20.23
N SER A 301 2.38 -13.27 -19.71
CA SER A 301 1.68 -14.55 -19.68
C SER A 301 0.44 -14.50 -18.76
N PRO A 302 -0.59 -15.33 -19.02
CA PRO A 302 -1.81 -15.35 -18.20
C PRO A 302 -1.55 -15.58 -16.70
N ILE A 303 -0.52 -16.35 -16.35
CA ILE A 303 -0.13 -16.61 -14.96
C ILE A 303 0.43 -15.32 -14.32
N VAL A 304 1.34 -14.64 -15.02
CA VAL A 304 1.92 -13.37 -14.58
C VAL A 304 0.84 -12.31 -14.38
N CYS A 305 -0.09 -12.21 -15.32
CA CYS A 305 -1.24 -11.32 -15.24
C CYS A 305 -2.07 -11.62 -13.99
N ALA A 306 -2.48 -12.87 -13.77
CA ALA A 306 -3.31 -13.26 -12.63
C ALA A 306 -2.62 -12.99 -11.28
N VAL A 307 -1.33 -13.28 -11.17
CA VAL A 307 -0.52 -13.01 -9.95
C VAL A 307 -0.44 -11.49 -9.71
N MET A 308 -0.20 -10.69 -10.74
CA MET A 308 -0.12 -9.23 -10.59
C MET A 308 -1.47 -8.60 -10.22
N ILE A 309 -2.59 -9.12 -10.71
CA ILE A 309 -3.92 -8.69 -10.27
C ILE A 309 -4.10 -8.96 -8.77
N CYS A 310 -3.74 -10.16 -8.30
CA CYS A 310 -3.77 -10.46 -6.87
C CYS A 310 -2.85 -9.53 -6.08
N ALA A 311 -1.69 -9.14 -6.62
CA ALA A 311 -0.78 -8.17 -6.00
C ALA A 311 -1.40 -6.76 -5.89
N ILE A 312 -2.10 -6.30 -6.93
CA ILE A 312 -2.81 -5.01 -6.90
C ILE A 312 -3.95 -5.05 -5.88
N LEU A 313 -4.73 -6.14 -5.85
CA LEU A 313 -5.80 -6.31 -4.86
C LEU A 313 -5.24 -6.43 -3.43
N ALA A 314 -4.09 -7.10 -3.25
CA ALA A 314 -3.38 -7.15 -1.99
C ALA A 314 -2.96 -5.75 -1.51
N ALA A 315 -2.46 -4.90 -2.40
CA ALA A 315 -2.11 -3.50 -2.11
C ALA A 315 -3.34 -2.68 -1.68
N ILE A 316 -4.46 -2.84 -2.39
CA ILE A 316 -5.73 -2.20 -2.04
C ILE A 316 -6.19 -2.64 -0.65
N MET A 317 -6.23 -3.94 -0.39
CA MET A 317 -6.76 -4.51 0.84
C MET A 317 -5.88 -4.22 2.05
N SER A 318 -4.54 -4.23 1.92
CA SER A 318 -3.61 -3.92 3.00
C SER A 318 -3.74 -2.46 3.48
N THR A 319 -3.87 -1.53 2.54
CA THR A 319 -4.07 -0.11 2.84
C THR A 319 -5.45 0.15 3.46
N ALA A 320 -6.50 -0.41 2.85
CA ALA A 320 -7.87 -0.21 3.32
C ALA A 320 -8.13 -0.84 4.70
N SER A 321 -7.60 -2.04 4.98
CA SER A 321 -7.75 -2.67 6.31
C SER A 321 -7.02 -1.91 7.41
N GLY A 322 -5.83 -1.35 7.10
CA GLY A 322 -5.12 -0.47 8.02
C GLY A 322 -5.93 0.78 8.36
N ALA A 323 -6.51 1.44 7.34
CA ALA A 323 -7.37 2.59 7.54
C ALA A 323 -8.63 2.25 8.35
N LEU A 324 -9.25 1.07 8.10
CA LEU A 324 -10.45 0.63 8.82
C LEU A 324 -10.18 0.42 10.32
N VAL A 325 -9.03 -0.13 10.71
CA VAL A 325 -8.67 -0.29 12.13
C VAL A 325 -8.31 1.04 12.79
N ALA A 326 -7.87 2.03 12.00
CA ALA A 326 -7.51 3.35 12.48
C ALA A 326 -8.72 4.29 12.69
N THR A 327 -9.88 3.93 12.10
CA THR A 327 -11.16 4.66 12.25
C THR A 327 -11.82 4.37 13.58
#